data_a5f1a60d1a2a86ef23b3bcadb50e15f1
#
_entry.id   a5f1a60d1a2a86ef23b3bcadb50e15f1
#
_cell.length_a   1.000
_cell.length_b   1.000
_cell.length_c   1.000
_cell.angle_alpha   90.00
_cell.angle_beta   90.00
_cell.angle_gamma   90.00
#
_symmetry.space_group_name_H-M   'P 1'
#
loop_
_entity.id
_entity.type
_entity.pdbx_description
1 polymer ?
#
loop_
_entity_poly.entity_id
_entity_poly.type
_entity_poly.pdbx_seq_one_letter_code
_entity_poly.pdbx_strand_id
1 'polypeptide(L)'
;KEPLEDKGWYRTMQSVARVMMMVRSVGISYRNQYSMSLPGFMPMIGDAFGQTRSVGAMSPGLDFAFGMIGDSYIDKARDNGWLLMNDSVATPATTNKTEDLQIRATLEPIKNLKIDLNANRTMTTAKSIQYMYEGNPTTQSGTFSMTTLSLGSAFEGSGNAGNGYHSATFEKFCKSLDGFRQRVEARYANAVYPEGTLLAGKKFDPANGGVNKYGSDVMIPAFLSAYTSMGGSSLDIFPSLARLLPNWSVRYSGLTRLPWFRDVFKSVNINHAYKSIYAVGSYSSYSTFMEYMNGLGFVSDATTGNPIPSSMYNVSTVSINESFSPLLGIDLTFENNLTAKLEY
;
A
#
# COMPACT_ATOMS: atom_id res chain seq x y z
N LYS A 1 -12.22 -52.38 13.89
CA LYS A 1 -12.06 -51.21 12.97
C LYS A 1 -12.36 -49.98 13.81
N GLU A 2 -11.35 -49.13 14.06
CA GLU A 2 -11.52 -47.84 14.74
C GLU A 2 -12.57 -47.01 13.98
N PRO A 3 -13.50 -46.37 14.67
CA PRO A 3 -14.47 -45.48 14.01
C PRO A 3 -13.72 -44.40 13.25
N LEU A 4 -14.24 -44.03 12.07
CA LEU A 4 -13.66 -43.00 11.19
C LEU A 4 -13.45 -41.65 11.87
N GLU A 5 -14.26 -41.37 12.91
CA GLU A 5 -14.24 -40.15 13.70
C GLU A 5 -12.96 -39.95 14.54
N ASP A 6 -12.23 -41.04 14.87
CA ASP A 6 -10.99 -41.00 15.66
C ASP A 6 -9.74 -40.81 14.82
N LYS A 7 -9.85 -40.87 13.49
CA LYS A 7 -8.71 -40.64 12.60
C LYS A 7 -8.39 -39.14 12.46
N GLY A 8 -7.18 -38.75 12.77
CA GLY A 8 -6.73 -37.35 12.73
C GLY A 8 -7.02 -36.65 11.40
N TRP A 9 -6.87 -37.34 10.27
CA TRP A 9 -7.16 -36.78 8.94
C TRP A 9 -8.66 -36.47 8.75
N TYR A 10 -9.58 -37.30 9.32
CA TYR A 10 -11.01 -37.09 9.23
C TYR A 10 -11.43 -35.83 10.01
N ARG A 11 -10.87 -35.62 11.20
CA ARG A 11 -11.08 -34.38 12.00
C ARG A 11 -10.57 -33.14 11.25
N THR A 12 -9.41 -33.26 10.59
CA THR A 12 -8.88 -32.16 9.75
C THR A 12 -9.80 -31.88 8.58
N MET A 13 -10.23 -32.90 7.83
CA MET A 13 -11.18 -32.74 6.71
C MET A 13 -12.52 -32.16 7.17
N GLN A 14 -13.01 -32.58 8.33
CA GLN A 14 -14.25 -32.04 8.91
C GLN A 14 -14.08 -30.57 9.30
N SER A 15 -12.94 -30.17 9.83
CA SER A 15 -12.62 -28.77 10.15
C SER A 15 -12.53 -27.91 8.91
N VAL A 16 -11.86 -28.39 7.85
CA VAL A 16 -11.79 -27.72 6.55
C VAL A 16 -13.19 -27.55 5.93
N ALA A 17 -14.01 -28.62 5.94
CA ALA A 17 -15.38 -28.55 5.45
C ALA A 17 -16.23 -27.52 6.23
N ARG A 18 -16.10 -27.47 7.56
CA ARG A 18 -16.78 -26.45 8.39
C ARG A 18 -16.34 -25.03 7.98
N VAL A 19 -15.04 -24.79 7.81
CA VAL A 19 -14.52 -23.48 7.38
C VAL A 19 -15.06 -23.12 6.00
N MET A 20 -15.07 -24.07 5.04
CA MET A 20 -15.64 -23.83 3.71
C MET A 20 -17.14 -23.52 3.75
N MET A 21 -17.91 -24.20 4.61
CA MET A 21 -19.34 -23.92 4.76
C MET A 21 -19.65 -22.58 5.44
N MET A 22 -18.69 -22.00 6.16
CA MET A 22 -18.82 -20.65 6.76
C MET A 22 -18.77 -19.55 5.72
N VAL A 23 -18.05 -19.77 4.62
CA VAL A 23 -17.88 -18.77 3.56
C VAL A 23 -19.14 -18.73 2.70
N ARG A 24 -19.81 -17.57 2.66
CA ARG A 24 -21.00 -17.34 1.82
C ARG A 24 -20.67 -16.73 0.48
N SER A 25 -19.74 -15.78 0.46
CA SER A 25 -19.29 -15.12 -0.75
C SER A 25 -17.86 -14.66 -0.62
N VAL A 26 -17.12 -14.68 -1.70
CA VAL A 26 -15.82 -14.02 -1.86
C VAL A 26 -15.83 -13.28 -3.16
N GLY A 27 -15.44 -12.03 -3.16
CA GLY A 27 -15.28 -11.19 -4.33
C GLY A 27 -13.89 -10.59 -4.33
N ILE A 28 -13.19 -10.69 -5.46
CA ILE A 28 -11.91 -10.06 -5.69
C ILE A 28 -12.05 -9.16 -6.91
N SER A 29 -11.74 -7.89 -6.75
CA SER A 29 -11.71 -6.92 -7.84
C SER A 29 -10.31 -6.33 -7.94
N TYR A 30 -9.68 -6.46 -9.08
CA TYR A 30 -8.41 -5.84 -9.39
C TYR A 30 -8.56 -4.93 -10.60
N ARG A 31 -8.18 -3.67 -10.42
CA ARG A 31 -8.15 -2.68 -11.48
C ARG A 31 -6.72 -2.17 -11.63
N ASN A 32 -6.22 -2.22 -12.85
CA ASN A 32 -4.96 -1.59 -13.24
C ASN A 32 -5.24 -0.63 -14.40
N GLN A 33 -5.08 0.66 -14.16
CA GLN A 33 -5.24 1.70 -15.16
C GLN A 33 -3.88 2.32 -15.45
N TYR A 34 -3.55 2.44 -16.71
CA TYR A 34 -2.35 3.09 -17.19
C TYR A 34 -2.72 4.12 -18.25
N SER A 35 -2.18 5.31 -18.15
CA SER A 35 -2.29 6.35 -19.16
C SER A 35 -0.92 6.97 -19.42
N MET A 36 -0.68 7.35 -20.68
CA MET A 36 0.55 7.99 -21.11
C MET A 36 0.23 9.20 -21.97
N SER A 37 0.97 10.28 -21.78
CA SER A 37 1.05 11.41 -22.69
C SER A 37 2.49 11.50 -23.20
N LEU A 38 2.64 11.41 -24.52
CA LEU A 38 3.95 11.39 -25.17
C LEU A 38 4.03 12.56 -26.16
N PRO A 39 4.50 13.73 -25.74
CA PRO A 39 4.67 14.89 -26.61
C PRO A 39 5.68 14.61 -27.74
N GLY A 40 5.53 15.30 -28.85
CA GLY A 40 6.47 15.17 -29.96
C GLY A 40 6.35 13.87 -30.77
N PHE A 41 5.26 13.11 -30.62
CA PHE A 41 5.00 11.93 -31.43
C PHE A 41 4.66 12.35 -32.87
N MET A 42 5.50 11.99 -33.85
CA MET A 42 5.44 12.47 -35.21
C MET A 42 4.56 11.65 -36.16
N PRO A 43 4.45 10.32 -36.02
CA PRO A 43 3.67 9.54 -36.97
C PRO A 43 2.20 9.95 -36.97
N MET A 44 1.62 10.02 -38.16
CA MET A 44 0.20 10.31 -38.37
C MET A 44 -0.65 9.07 -38.11
N ILE A 45 -1.92 9.27 -37.79
CA ILE A 45 -2.90 8.18 -37.69
C ILE A 45 -3.14 7.59 -39.08
N GLY A 46 -3.06 6.25 -39.19
CA GLY A 46 -3.14 5.54 -40.45
C GLY A 46 -4.41 4.71 -40.64
N ASP A 47 -4.32 3.41 -40.51
CA ASP A 47 -5.42 2.46 -40.76
C ASP A 47 -6.50 2.44 -39.66
N ALA A 48 -7.43 1.47 -39.73
CA ALA A 48 -8.50 1.30 -38.75
C ALA A 48 -8.02 1.04 -37.31
N PHE A 49 -6.77 0.58 -37.14
CA PHE A 49 -6.11 0.42 -35.84
C PHE A 49 -5.19 1.60 -35.53
N GLY A 50 -5.29 2.70 -36.27
CA GLY A 50 -4.45 3.88 -36.12
C GLY A 50 -3.02 3.68 -36.62
N GLN A 51 -2.71 2.57 -37.30
CA GLN A 51 -1.35 2.24 -37.68
C GLN A 51 -0.94 2.88 -39.01
N THR A 52 0.25 3.46 -39.04
CA THR A 52 0.88 3.91 -40.28
C THR A 52 2.26 3.30 -40.41
N ARG A 53 2.72 3.10 -41.64
CA ARG A 53 4.07 2.64 -41.90
C ARG A 53 5.04 3.83 -41.80
N SER A 54 5.83 3.84 -40.75
CA SER A 54 6.91 4.81 -40.54
C SER A 54 8.22 4.07 -40.53
N VAL A 55 9.33 4.77 -40.78
CA VAL A 55 10.70 4.25 -40.96
C VAL A 55 10.92 2.87 -40.31
N GLY A 56 10.71 1.81 -41.08
CA GLY A 56 11.01 0.43 -40.69
C GLY A 56 9.98 -0.30 -39.82
N ALA A 57 8.99 0.38 -39.25
CA ALA A 57 8.03 -0.24 -38.33
C ALA A 57 6.61 0.35 -38.48
N MET A 58 5.61 -0.42 -38.07
CA MET A 58 4.23 0.04 -37.93
C MET A 58 4.13 0.93 -36.67
N SER A 59 3.66 2.16 -36.82
CA SER A 59 3.50 3.17 -35.76
C SER A 59 2.02 3.45 -35.55
N PRO A 60 1.54 3.57 -34.31
CA PRO A 60 2.20 3.48 -33.01
C PRO A 60 2.49 2.06 -32.51
N GLY A 61 2.16 1.02 -33.28
CA GLY A 61 2.31 -0.37 -32.92
C GLY A 61 1.02 -0.99 -32.37
N LEU A 62 0.85 -2.32 -32.54
CA LEU A 62 -0.34 -3.02 -32.08
C LEU A 62 -0.44 -3.06 -30.56
N ASP A 63 0.69 -3.05 -29.85
CA ASP A 63 0.75 -2.92 -28.39
C ASP A 63 0.06 -1.64 -27.89
N PHE A 64 0.27 -0.52 -28.58
CA PHE A 64 -0.47 0.71 -28.30
C PHE A 64 -1.95 0.57 -28.62
N ALA A 65 -2.30 0.04 -29.80
CA ALA A 65 -3.70 -0.10 -30.24
C ALA A 65 -4.53 -0.97 -29.28
N PHE A 66 -3.92 -1.97 -28.65
CA PHE A 66 -4.57 -2.85 -27.68
C PHE A 66 -4.34 -2.45 -26.23
N GLY A 67 -3.72 -1.28 -25.96
CA GLY A 67 -3.49 -0.80 -24.59
C GLY A 67 -2.44 -1.60 -23.81
N MET A 68 -1.60 -2.38 -24.47
CA MET A 68 -0.53 -3.17 -23.88
C MET A 68 0.78 -2.37 -23.80
N ILE A 69 0.70 -1.12 -23.31
CA ILE A 69 1.84 -0.22 -23.21
C ILE A 69 2.28 -0.02 -21.76
N GLY A 70 3.56 0.28 -21.57
CA GLY A 70 4.18 0.64 -20.30
C GLY A 70 5.25 1.71 -20.51
N ASP A 71 6.03 2.02 -19.48
CA ASP A 71 7.07 3.06 -19.56
C ASP A 71 8.11 2.78 -20.67
N SER A 72 8.41 1.50 -20.94
CA SER A 72 9.31 1.07 -22.02
C SER A 72 8.83 1.43 -23.43
N TYR A 73 7.56 1.83 -23.58
CA TYR A 73 7.05 2.30 -24.87
C TYR A 73 7.71 3.61 -25.30
N ILE A 74 8.15 4.45 -24.37
CA ILE A 74 8.88 5.69 -24.66
C ILE A 74 10.22 5.37 -25.34
N ASP A 75 10.95 4.39 -24.81
CA ASP A 75 12.22 3.94 -25.41
C ASP A 75 11.98 3.34 -26.81
N LYS A 76 10.95 2.50 -26.95
CA LYS A 76 10.53 1.95 -28.23
C LYS A 76 10.22 3.06 -29.26
N ALA A 77 9.49 4.10 -28.84
CA ALA A 77 9.14 5.21 -29.73
C ALA A 77 10.37 6.04 -30.13
N ARG A 78 11.31 6.24 -29.20
CA ARG A 78 12.58 6.91 -29.46
C ARG A 78 13.44 6.10 -30.45
N ASP A 79 13.63 4.81 -30.17
CA ASP A 79 14.51 3.93 -30.96
C ASP A 79 13.99 3.72 -32.39
N ASN A 80 12.67 3.80 -32.60
CA ASN A 80 12.07 3.77 -33.95
C ASN A 80 12.00 5.15 -34.62
N GLY A 81 12.53 6.20 -33.99
CA GLY A 81 12.52 7.55 -34.57
C GLY A 81 11.13 8.17 -34.69
N TRP A 82 10.19 7.78 -33.82
CA TRP A 82 8.82 8.32 -33.82
C TRP A 82 8.68 9.61 -33.02
N LEU A 83 9.73 10.01 -32.29
CA LEU A 83 9.72 11.20 -31.45
C LEU A 83 10.51 12.34 -32.08
N LEU A 84 9.97 13.54 -31.97
CA LEU A 84 10.69 14.76 -32.34
C LEU A 84 11.77 15.03 -31.29
N MET A 85 13.03 14.80 -31.66
CA MET A 85 14.20 14.97 -30.80
C MET A 85 14.85 16.32 -31.07
N ASN A 86 14.23 17.41 -30.60
CA ASN A 86 14.83 18.74 -30.71
C ASN A 86 14.41 19.62 -29.51
N ASP A 87 15.13 20.73 -29.34
CA ASP A 87 14.91 21.67 -28.21
C ASP A 87 13.54 22.37 -28.23
N SER A 88 12.75 22.18 -29.29
CA SER A 88 11.39 22.75 -29.39
C SER A 88 10.35 21.99 -28.58
N VAL A 89 10.66 20.76 -28.14
CA VAL A 89 9.78 19.94 -27.29
C VAL A 89 10.35 19.88 -25.87
N ALA A 90 10.05 20.91 -25.07
CA ALA A 90 10.50 20.95 -23.68
C ALA A 90 9.59 20.18 -22.72
N THR A 91 8.42 19.71 -23.16
CA THR A 91 7.43 19.03 -22.32
C THR A 91 7.82 17.56 -22.14
N PRO A 92 7.99 17.08 -20.88
CA PRO A 92 8.30 15.68 -20.64
C PRO A 92 7.15 14.74 -21.00
N ALA A 93 7.47 13.48 -21.27
CA ALA A 93 6.45 12.44 -21.29
C ALA A 93 5.91 12.22 -19.88
N THR A 94 4.62 12.02 -19.75
CA THR A 94 4.00 11.73 -18.47
C THR A 94 3.26 10.41 -18.50
N THR A 95 3.40 9.63 -17.44
CA THR A 95 2.64 8.39 -17.26
C THR A 95 1.93 8.41 -15.93
N ASN A 96 0.70 7.90 -15.91
CA ASN A 96 -0.08 7.71 -14.69
C ASN A 96 -0.53 6.27 -14.59
N LYS A 97 -0.24 5.64 -13.46
CA LYS A 97 -0.64 4.27 -13.15
C LYS A 97 -1.47 4.26 -11.87
N THR A 98 -2.60 3.59 -11.90
CA THR A 98 -3.43 3.34 -10.71
C THR A 98 -3.69 1.86 -10.58
N GLU A 99 -3.28 1.28 -9.47
CA GLU A 99 -3.56 -0.09 -9.08
C GLU A 99 -4.52 -0.08 -7.89
N ASP A 100 -5.67 -0.72 -8.04
CA ASP A 100 -6.68 -0.85 -6.99
C ASP A 100 -7.08 -2.32 -6.85
N LEU A 101 -6.84 -2.87 -5.67
CA LEU A 101 -7.24 -4.22 -5.29
C LEU A 101 -8.27 -4.13 -4.16
N GLN A 102 -9.41 -4.78 -4.36
CA GLN A 102 -10.43 -4.95 -3.34
C GLN A 102 -10.74 -6.43 -3.16
N ILE A 103 -10.69 -6.89 -1.92
CA ILE A 103 -11.08 -8.23 -1.53
C ILE A 103 -12.20 -8.11 -0.52
N ARG A 104 -13.33 -8.76 -0.81
CA ARG A 104 -14.48 -8.80 0.08
C ARG A 104 -14.84 -10.25 0.36
N ALA A 105 -15.17 -10.57 1.60
CA ALA A 105 -15.66 -11.88 1.96
C ALA A 105 -16.79 -11.75 2.98
N THR A 106 -17.82 -12.56 2.81
CA THR A 106 -18.90 -12.69 3.80
C THR A 106 -18.85 -14.08 4.39
N LEU A 107 -18.78 -14.14 5.72
CA LEU A 107 -18.73 -15.37 6.49
C LEU A 107 -20.00 -15.47 7.35
N GLU A 108 -20.52 -16.69 7.50
CA GLU A 108 -21.61 -17.01 8.43
C GLU A 108 -21.21 -18.26 9.23
N PRO A 109 -20.38 -18.07 10.29
CA PRO A 109 -19.87 -19.18 11.10
C PRO A 109 -20.97 -19.98 11.81
N ILE A 110 -21.97 -19.27 12.28
CA ILE A 110 -23.17 -19.80 12.92
C ILE A 110 -24.40 -19.06 12.38
N LYS A 111 -25.54 -19.68 12.48
CA LYS A 111 -26.80 -19.11 11.99
C LYS A 111 -27.08 -17.75 12.65
N ASN A 112 -27.34 -16.73 11.81
CA ASN A 112 -27.58 -15.32 12.21
C ASN A 112 -26.35 -14.55 12.69
N LEU A 113 -25.14 -15.09 12.61
CA LEU A 113 -23.89 -14.33 12.79
C LEU A 113 -23.26 -14.10 11.43
N LYS A 114 -23.32 -12.86 10.95
CA LYS A 114 -22.71 -12.43 9.69
C LYS A 114 -21.44 -11.63 9.98
N ILE A 115 -20.35 -11.98 9.31
CA ILE A 115 -19.08 -11.27 9.35
C ILE A 115 -18.74 -10.87 7.92
N ASP A 116 -18.68 -9.58 7.65
CA ASP A 116 -18.22 -9.04 6.37
C ASP A 116 -16.78 -8.56 6.54
N LEU A 117 -15.90 -9.07 5.70
CA LEU A 117 -14.48 -8.70 5.62
C LEU A 117 -14.26 -7.86 4.38
N ASN A 118 -13.48 -6.80 4.49
CA ASN A 118 -13.11 -5.93 3.39
C ASN A 118 -11.63 -5.53 3.48
N ALA A 119 -10.86 -5.87 2.46
CA ALA A 119 -9.45 -5.51 2.36
C ALA A 119 -9.21 -4.74 1.06
N ASN A 120 -8.56 -3.59 1.16
CA ASN A 120 -8.29 -2.70 0.04
C ASN A 120 -6.81 -2.33 0.00
N ARG A 121 -6.25 -2.26 -1.21
CA ARG A 121 -4.93 -1.68 -1.46
C ARG A 121 -4.99 -0.85 -2.73
N THR A 122 -4.66 0.42 -2.62
CA THR A 122 -4.64 1.35 -3.75
C THR A 122 -3.27 1.99 -3.82
N MET A 123 -2.70 2.05 -5.02
CA MET A 123 -1.44 2.73 -5.30
C MET A 123 -1.59 3.55 -6.57
N THR A 124 -1.29 4.84 -6.48
CA THR A 124 -1.18 5.71 -7.65
C THR A 124 0.27 6.10 -7.85
N THR A 125 0.69 6.16 -9.10
CA THR A 125 2.04 6.57 -9.49
C THR A 125 1.95 7.45 -10.72
N ALA A 126 2.45 8.66 -10.63
CA ALA A 126 2.65 9.57 -11.74
C ALA A 126 4.15 9.73 -11.99
N LYS A 127 4.58 9.56 -13.23
CA LYS A 127 5.97 9.77 -13.63
C LYS A 127 6.06 10.88 -14.67
N SER A 128 7.13 11.64 -14.60
CA SER A 128 7.54 12.60 -15.61
C SER A 128 8.93 12.20 -16.11
N ILE A 129 9.02 11.89 -17.40
CA ILE A 129 10.20 11.31 -18.05
C ILE A 129 10.70 12.26 -19.11
N GLN A 130 11.85 12.87 -18.89
CA GLN A 130 12.48 13.77 -19.84
C GLN A 130 13.33 12.94 -20.82
N TYR A 131 12.69 12.43 -21.86
CA TYR A 131 13.27 11.49 -22.81
C TYR A 131 14.26 12.13 -23.80
N MET A 132 14.29 13.47 -23.89
CA MET A 132 15.15 14.20 -24.84
C MET A 132 16.57 14.43 -24.34
N TYR A 133 16.74 14.49 -23.03
CA TYR A 133 18.03 14.79 -22.41
C TYR A 133 18.52 13.59 -21.63
N GLU A 134 19.59 12.96 -22.08
CA GLU A 134 20.24 11.88 -21.33
C GLU A 134 20.72 12.38 -19.98
N GLY A 135 20.54 11.57 -18.95
CA GLY A 135 20.96 11.88 -17.58
C GLY A 135 19.96 12.72 -16.76
N ASN A 136 18.86 13.19 -17.35
CA ASN A 136 17.81 13.82 -16.56
C ASN A 136 17.02 12.77 -15.75
N PRO A 137 16.88 12.95 -14.44
CA PRO A 137 16.19 11.96 -13.62
C PRO A 137 14.70 11.93 -13.95
N THR A 138 14.14 10.72 -14.02
CA THR A 138 12.70 10.52 -14.01
C THR A 138 12.16 10.94 -12.64
N THR A 139 11.25 11.90 -12.62
CA THR A 139 10.55 12.26 -11.40
C THR A 139 9.31 11.40 -11.24
N GLN A 140 9.06 10.97 -10.02
CA GLN A 140 7.93 10.12 -9.69
C GLN A 140 7.21 10.67 -8.46
N SER A 141 5.88 10.66 -8.49
CA SER A 141 5.03 11.04 -7.35
C SER A 141 3.82 10.13 -7.26
N GLY A 142 3.13 10.16 -6.13
CA GLY A 142 1.92 9.36 -5.99
C GLY A 142 1.39 9.30 -4.58
N THR A 143 0.45 8.38 -4.39
CA THR A 143 -0.20 8.08 -3.11
C THR A 143 -0.29 6.58 -2.91
N PHE A 144 -0.39 6.16 -1.67
CA PHE A 144 -0.58 4.76 -1.31
C PHE A 144 -1.56 4.64 -0.15
N SER A 145 -2.43 3.64 -0.20
CA SER A 145 -3.28 3.27 0.94
C SER A 145 -3.51 1.77 0.99
N MET A 146 -3.59 1.24 2.19
CA MET A 146 -3.83 -0.19 2.42
C MET A 146 -4.55 -0.40 3.75
N THR A 147 -5.53 -1.31 3.76
CA THR A 147 -6.16 -1.74 5.02
C THR A 147 -5.17 -2.52 5.88
N THR A 148 -5.21 -2.27 7.17
CA THR A 148 -4.29 -2.81 8.16
C THR A 148 -5.02 -3.15 9.46
N LEU A 149 -4.26 -3.60 10.44
CA LEU A 149 -4.72 -3.86 11.80
C LEU A 149 -3.82 -3.11 12.78
N SER A 150 -4.41 -2.23 13.59
CA SER A 150 -3.71 -1.38 14.58
C SER A 150 -4.28 -1.52 16.00
N LEU A 151 -4.99 -2.61 16.31
CA LEU A 151 -5.64 -2.85 17.60
C LEU A 151 -4.73 -2.70 18.82
N GLY A 152 -3.41 -2.84 18.66
CA GLY A 152 -2.45 -2.69 19.74
C GLY A 152 -2.41 -1.29 20.35
N SER A 153 -2.72 -0.25 19.55
CA SER A 153 -2.79 1.16 19.97
C SER A 153 -4.21 1.67 20.17
N ALA A 154 -5.23 0.92 19.75
CA ALA A 154 -6.63 1.35 19.72
C ALA A 154 -7.21 1.73 21.09
N PHE A 155 -6.73 1.09 22.15
CA PHE A 155 -7.21 1.29 23.51
C PHE A 155 -6.17 1.94 24.43
N GLU A 156 -5.09 2.45 23.84
CA GLU A 156 -4.12 3.25 24.58
C GLU A 156 -4.76 4.58 24.98
N GLY A 157 -4.67 4.93 26.26
CA GLY A 157 -5.16 6.22 26.74
C GLY A 157 -4.39 7.38 26.07
N SER A 158 -5.13 8.42 25.67
CA SER A 158 -4.51 9.61 25.10
C SER A 158 -3.58 10.29 26.12
N GLY A 159 -2.43 10.71 25.64
CA GLY A 159 -1.50 11.53 26.42
C GLY A 159 -2.19 12.82 26.86
N ASN A 160 -2.10 13.15 28.15
CA ASN A 160 -2.62 14.38 28.75
C ASN A 160 -1.61 14.95 29.76
N ALA A 161 -1.88 16.14 30.26
CA ALA A 161 -0.97 16.79 31.20
C ALA A 161 -0.78 15.98 32.51
N GLY A 162 -1.80 15.21 32.94
CA GLY A 162 -1.73 14.40 34.15
C GLY A 162 -0.82 13.18 34.04
N ASN A 163 -0.61 12.65 32.83
CA ASN A 163 0.32 11.55 32.57
C ASN A 163 1.63 12.00 31.85
N GLY A 164 1.90 13.30 31.82
CA GLY A 164 3.08 13.85 31.15
C GLY A 164 3.07 13.65 29.64
N TYR A 165 1.90 13.54 29.00
CA TYR A 165 1.74 13.25 27.58
C TYR A 165 2.35 11.90 27.15
N HIS A 166 2.40 10.95 28.08
CA HIS A 166 2.98 9.64 27.86
C HIS A 166 2.14 8.79 26.89
N SER A 167 2.81 8.16 25.93
CA SER A 167 2.27 7.15 25.02
C SER A 167 3.27 6.00 24.89
N ALA A 168 2.86 4.80 25.30
CA ALA A 168 3.71 3.60 25.22
C ALA A 168 4.03 3.23 23.77
N THR A 169 3.05 3.39 22.86
CA THR A 169 3.24 3.14 21.43
C THR A 169 4.23 4.13 20.81
N PHE A 170 4.15 5.41 21.17
CA PHE A 170 5.10 6.40 20.70
C PHE A 170 6.51 6.15 21.24
N GLU A 171 6.66 5.76 22.51
CA GLU A 171 7.96 5.36 23.06
C GLU A 171 8.55 4.15 22.34
N LYS A 172 7.71 3.14 22.05
CA LYS A 172 8.13 1.97 21.27
C LYS A 172 8.64 2.38 19.91
N PHE A 173 7.94 3.32 19.23
CA PHE A 173 8.39 3.90 17.96
C PHE A 173 9.77 4.56 18.12
N CYS A 174 9.93 5.48 19.06
CA CYS A 174 11.19 6.20 19.27
C CYS A 174 12.36 5.24 19.59
N LYS A 175 12.14 4.24 20.44
CA LYS A 175 13.15 3.23 20.81
C LYS A 175 13.56 2.34 19.64
N SER A 176 12.66 2.14 18.66
CA SER A 176 12.92 1.28 17.51
C SER A 176 13.76 1.95 16.41
N LEU A 177 13.80 3.29 16.36
CA LEU A 177 14.45 4.04 15.27
C LEU A 177 15.92 3.66 15.06
N ASP A 178 16.70 3.49 16.11
CA ASP A 178 18.12 3.12 15.97
C ASP A 178 18.30 1.72 15.39
N GLY A 179 17.44 0.79 15.79
CA GLY A 179 17.45 -0.56 15.23
C GLY A 179 17.05 -0.60 13.75
N PHE A 180 16.11 0.25 13.34
CA PHE A 180 15.74 0.39 11.94
C PHE A 180 16.85 1.08 11.14
N ARG A 181 17.46 2.13 11.65
CA ARG A 181 18.62 2.79 11.05
C ARG A 181 19.76 1.81 10.79
N GLN A 182 20.14 1.00 11.78
CA GLN A 182 21.18 -0.02 11.62
C GLN A 182 20.83 -1.05 10.55
N ARG A 183 19.57 -1.46 10.45
CA ARG A 183 19.11 -2.42 9.42
C ARG A 183 19.15 -1.82 8.01
N VAL A 184 18.77 -0.56 7.86
CA VAL A 184 18.90 0.15 6.58
C VAL A 184 20.37 0.27 6.23
N GLU A 185 21.22 0.71 7.16
CA GLU A 185 22.67 0.90 6.95
C GLU A 185 23.37 -0.43 6.58
N ALA A 186 22.96 -1.55 7.19
CA ALA A 186 23.50 -2.88 6.87
C ALA A 186 23.27 -3.27 5.39
N ARG A 187 22.23 -2.75 4.73
CA ARG A 187 22.00 -2.99 3.29
C ARG A 187 23.05 -2.32 2.41
N TYR A 188 23.74 -1.29 2.91
CA TYR A 188 24.80 -0.57 2.21
C TYR A 188 26.20 -1.12 2.48
N ALA A 189 26.35 -2.19 3.27
CA ALA A 189 27.67 -2.74 3.68
C ALA A 189 28.62 -3.04 2.50
N ASN A 190 28.08 -3.39 1.34
CA ASN A 190 28.84 -3.66 0.11
C ASN A 190 28.60 -2.59 -0.98
N ALA A 191 27.94 -1.50 -0.65
CA ALA A 191 27.65 -0.45 -1.61
C ALA A 191 28.94 0.30 -2.01
N VAL A 192 28.94 0.78 -3.22
CA VAL A 192 29.98 1.65 -3.78
C VAL A 192 29.31 2.96 -4.14
N TYR A 193 29.97 4.07 -3.83
CA TYR A 193 29.44 5.38 -4.18
C TYR A 193 29.32 5.57 -5.68
N PRO A 194 28.18 6.10 -6.18
CA PRO A 194 27.90 6.22 -7.59
C PRO A 194 28.89 7.14 -8.32
N GLU A 195 29.04 6.91 -9.60
CA GLU A 195 29.79 7.78 -10.52
C GLU A 195 29.19 9.21 -10.52
N GLY A 196 30.05 10.21 -10.73
CA GLY A 196 29.62 11.62 -10.67
C GLY A 196 29.51 12.22 -9.27
N THR A 197 29.83 11.47 -8.22
CA THR A 197 29.89 11.96 -6.83
C THR A 197 31.33 12.21 -6.37
N LEU A 198 31.51 12.99 -5.30
CA LEU A 198 32.84 13.27 -4.70
C LEU A 198 33.57 12.01 -4.20
N LEU A 199 32.82 10.94 -3.91
CA LEU A 199 33.34 9.69 -3.37
C LEU A 199 33.27 8.53 -4.38
N ALA A 200 33.04 8.83 -5.66
CA ALA A 200 32.84 7.83 -6.72
C ALA A 200 33.85 6.67 -6.66
N GLY A 201 33.35 5.44 -6.77
CA GLY A 201 34.15 4.23 -6.78
C GLY A 201 34.68 3.78 -5.43
N LYS A 202 34.53 4.57 -4.35
CA LYS A 202 34.90 4.14 -2.99
C LYS A 202 33.77 3.29 -2.38
N LYS A 203 34.13 2.39 -1.49
CA LYS A 203 33.13 1.66 -0.67
C LYS A 203 32.41 2.62 0.26
N PHE A 204 31.14 2.32 0.50
CA PHE A 204 30.34 3.06 1.47
C PHE A 204 30.99 3.03 2.85
N ASP A 205 31.13 4.21 3.44
CA ASP A 205 31.65 4.40 4.79
C ASP A 205 30.72 5.38 5.55
N PRO A 206 30.06 4.93 6.64
CA PRO A 206 29.18 5.79 7.43
C PRO A 206 29.86 7.06 7.98
N ALA A 207 31.19 7.06 8.10
CA ALA A 207 31.95 8.25 8.53
C ALA A 207 31.85 9.43 7.55
N ASN A 208 31.58 9.15 6.26
CA ASN A 208 31.38 10.17 5.22
C ASN A 208 29.91 10.62 5.08
N GLY A 209 29.03 10.13 5.92
CA GLY A 209 27.59 10.36 5.89
C GLY A 209 26.83 9.03 5.97
N GLY A 210 26.29 8.74 7.14
CA GLY A 210 25.51 7.52 7.40
C GLY A 210 24.02 7.68 7.07
N VAL A 211 23.27 6.60 7.26
CA VAL A 211 21.81 6.61 7.11
C VAL A 211 21.19 7.59 8.11
N ASN A 212 20.34 8.48 7.61
CA ASN A 212 19.63 9.43 8.44
C ASN A 212 18.55 8.72 9.28
N LYS A 213 18.65 8.83 10.60
CA LYS A 213 17.68 8.28 11.56
C LYS A 213 16.24 8.75 11.29
N TYR A 214 16.09 9.95 10.76
CA TYR A 214 14.80 10.59 10.47
C TYR A 214 14.45 10.55 8.98
N GLY A 215 15.13 9.73 8.21
CA GLY A 215 14.77 9.46 6.80
C GLY A 215 13.49 8.63 6.67
N SER A 216 12.80 8.75 5.54
CA SER A 216 11.56 8.03 5.24
C SER A 216 11.75 6.51 5.33
N ASP A 217 12.90 6.00 4.92
CA ASP A 217 13.30 4.60 4.93
C ASP A 217 13.57 4.02 6.34
N VAL A 218 13.73 4.87 7.33
CA VAL A 218 13.88 4.49 8.76
C VAL A 218 12.58 4.75 9.52
N MET A 219 12.05 5.98 9.41
CA MET A 219 10.88 6.38 10.20
C MET A 219 9.61 5.62 9.84
N ILE A 220 9.34 5.39 8.56
CA ILE A 220 8.08 4.76 8.14
C ILE A 220 8.03 3.29 8.56
N PRO A 221 9.05 2.46 8.31
CA PRO A 221 9.08 1.09 8.83
C PRO A 221 9.01 1.01 10.36
N ALA A 222 9.69 1.91 11.07
CA ALA A 222 9.61 2.00 12.54
C ALA A 222 8.20 2.36 13.02
N PHE A 223 7.53 3.31 12.35
CA PHE A 223 6.16 3.69 12.62
C PHE A 223 5.19 2.52 12.39
N LEU A 224 5.28 1.85 11.25
CA LEU A 224 4.47 0.66 10.96
C LEU A 224 4.70 -0.45 11.98
N SER A 225 5.94 -0.66 12.41
CA SER A 225 6.27 -1.67 13.42
C SER A 225 5.71 -1.36 14.80
N ALA A 226 5.58 -0.09 15.16
CA ALA A 226 5.04 0.34 16.45
C ALA A 226 3.52 0.33 16.47
N TYR A 227 2.87 0.85 15.43
CA TYR A 227 1.44 1.17 15.42
C TYR A 227 0.57 0.13 14.72
N THR A 228 1.15 -0.83 13.99
CA THR A 228 0.36 -1.84 13.27
C THR A 228 0.86 -3.26 13.54
N SER A 229 0.01 -4.24 13.22
CA SER A 229 0.42 -5.65 13.15
C SER A 229 1.24 -5.97 11.88
N MET A 230 1.36 -5.02 10.95
CA MET A 230 2.24 -5.12 9.77
C MET A 230 3.72 -5.06 10.12
N GLY A 231 4.04 -4.75 11.37
CA GLY A 231 5.37 -4.55 11.90
C GLY A 231 6.32 -5.74 11.73
N GLY A 232 7.40 -5.73 12.43
CA GLY A 232 8.49 -6.69 12.34
C GLY A 232 9.75 -6.05 11.75
N SER A 233 10.50 -6.80 10.97
CA SER A 233 11.80 -6.39 10.43
C SER A 233 11.76 -5.78 9.03
N SER A 234 10.58 -5.65 8.40
CA SER A 234 10.47 -5.09 7.04
C SER A 234 10.84 -3.63 7.00
N LEU A 235 11.50 -3.25 5.91
CA LEU A 235 11.90 -1.88 5.61
C LEU A 235 11.04 -1.26 4.49
N ASP A 236 9.91 -1.89 4.15
CA ASP A 236 9.06 -1.43 3.06
C ASP A 236 8.23 -0.22 3.47
N ILE A 237 8.32 0.87 2.71
CA ILE A 237 7.46 2.06 2.81
C ILE A 237 6.06 1.73 2.29
N PHE A 238 5.99 0.92 1.22
CA PHE A 238 4.76 0.44 0.59
C PHE A 238 4.60 -1.06 0.84
N PRO A 239 3.89 -1.47 1.91
CA PRO A 239 3.77 -2.87 2.25
C PRO A 239 3.19 -3.72 1.10
N SER A 240 3.70 -4.94 0.98
CA SER A 240 3.27 -5.89 -0.05
C SER A 240 1.87 -6.45 0.24
N LEU A 241 1.26 -7.09 -0.76
CA LEU A 241 -0.05 -7.75 -0.65
C LEU A 241 -0.10 -8.82 0.44
N ALA A 242 1.02 -9.47 0.74
CA ALA A 242 1.11 -10.47 1.82
C ALA A 242 0.83 -9.90 3.22
N ARG A 243 0.85 -8.57 3.37
CA ARG A 243 0.55 -7.85 4.62
C ARG A 243 -0.82 -7.18 4.64
N LEU A 244 -1.62 -7.43 3.61
CA LEU A 244 -2.98 -6.92 3.51
C LEU A 244 -3.86 -7.61 4.56
N LEU A 245 -4.41 -6.84 5.48
CA LEU A 245 -5.31 -7.31 6.54
C LEU A 245 -6.69 -6.70 6.35
N PRO A 246 -7.76 -7.49 6.54
CA PRO A 246 -9.10 -6.99 6.32
C PRO A 246 -9.60 -6.16 7.50
N ASN A 247 -10.37 -5.13 7.20
CA ASN A 247 -11.36 -4.55 8.08
C ASN A 247 -12.55 -5.49 8.18
N TRP A 248 -13.36 -5.39 9.25
CA TRP A 248 -14.52 -6.25 9.41
C TRP A 248 -15.72 -5.51 9.94
N SER A 249 -16.88 -6.06 9.65
CA SER A 249 -18.11 -5.77 10.37
C SER A 249 -18.80 -7.08 10.79
N VAL A 250 -19.29 -7.10 12.01
CA VAL A 250 -19.94 -8.25 12.61
C VAL A 250 -21.36 -7.87 12.95
N ARG A 251 -22.32 -8.70 12.55
CA ARG A 251 -23.72 -8.56 12.89
C ARG A 251 -24.28 -9.87 13.39
N TYR A 252 -24.89 -9.83 14.57
CA TYR A 252 -25.57 -10.96 15.17
C TYR A 252 -27.04 -10.64 15.42
N SER A 253 -27.94 -11.46 14.87
CA SER A 253 -29.40 -11.29 14.98
C SER A 253 -30.11 -12.51 15.58
N GLY A 254 -29.37 -13.35 16.32
CA GLY A 254 -29.87 -14.61 16.85
C GLY A 254 -30.53 -14.55 18.24
N LEU A 255 -30.48 -13.43 18.92
CA LEU A 255 -30.97 -13.31 20.32
C LEU A 255 -32.47 -13.55 20.45
N THR A 256 -33.26 -13.17 19.46
CA THR A 256 -34.74 -13.40 19.45
C THR A 256 -35.13 -14.88 19.39
N ARG A 257 -34.16 -15.80 19.24
CA ARG A 257 -34.42 -17.25 19.38
C ARG A 257 -34.53 -17.72 20.83
N LEU A 258 -34.00 -16.92 21.76
CA LEU A 258 -34.13 -17.21 23.18
C LEU A 258 -35.53 -16.81 23.64
N PRO A 259 -36.26 -17.67 24.40
CA PRO A 259 -37.64 -17.42 24.73
C PRO A 259 -37.89 -16.06 25.39
N TRP A 260 -37.06 -15.69 26.35
CA TRP A 260 -37.19 -14.43 27.09
C TRP A 260 -36.93 -13.17 26.28
N PHE A 261 -36.18 -13.26 25.16
CA PHE A 261 -36.06 -12.17 24.22
C PHE A 261 -37.24 -12.11 23.25
N ARG A 262 -37.68 -13.26 22.77
CA ARG A 262 -38.77 -13.38 21.79
C ARG A 262 -40.09 -12.76 22.26
N ASP A 263 -40.35 -12.86 23.55
CA ASP A 263 -41.63 -12.39 24.13
C ASP A 263 -41.68 -10.87 24.28
N VAL A 264 -40.54 -10.15 24.14
CA VAL A 264 -40.41 -8.70 24.30
C VAL A 264 -39.99 -8.01 23.01
N PHE A 265 -39.15 -8.66 22.24
CA PHE A 265 -38.51 -8.04 21.06
C PHE A 265 -38.84 -8.79 19.77
N LYS A 266 -39.29 -8.06 18.78
CA LYS A 266 -39.44 -8.51 17.39
C LYS A 266 -38.09 -8.76 16.74
N SER A 267 -37.09 -7.90 17.00
CA SER A 267 -35.70 -8.10 16.56
C SER A 267 -34.72 -7.49 17.54
N VAL A 268 -33.58 -8.17 17.70
CA VAL A 268 -32.40 -7.68 18.43
C VAL A 268 -31.17 -7.93 17.55
N ASN A 269 -30.51 -6.86 17.14
CA ASN A 269 -29.27 -6.94 16.36
C ASN A 269 -28.12 -6.36 17.18
N ILE A 270 -27.04 -7.12 17.28
CA ILE A 270 -25.76 -6.65 17.81
C ILE A 270 -24.85 -6.35 16.62
N ASN A 271 -24.26 -5.16 16.60
CA ASN A 271 -23.39 -4.70 15.53
C ASN A 271 -22.03 -4.30 16.11
N HIS A 272 -20.98 -4.64 15.39
CA HIS A 272 -19.61 -4.22 15.66
C HIS A 272 -18.91 -3.99 14.33
N ALA A 273 -18.16 -2.91 14.19
CA ALA A 273 -17.35 -2.69 13.00
C ALA A 273 -16.00 -2.08 13.35
N TYR A 274 -14.98 -2.57 12.70
CA TYR A 274 -13.62 -2.11 12.82
C TYR A 274 -13.05 -1.74 11.46
N LYS A 275 -12.39 -0.59 11.40
CA LYS A 275 -11.71 -0.09 10.21
C LYS A 275 -10.37 0.50 10.59
N SER A 276 -9.33 0.07 9.90
CA SER A 276 -8.01 0.69 9.97
C SER A 276 -7.37 0.76 8.59
N ILE A 277 -6.80 1.91 8.28
CA ILE A 277 -6.15 2.18 6.98
C ILE A 277 -4.82 2.86 7.24
N TYR A 278 -3.77 2.28 6.72
CA TYR A 278 -2.46 2.92 6.54
C TYR A 278 -2.47 3.69 5.23
N ALA A 279 -2.04 4.93 5.25
CA ALA A 279 -1.96 5.77 4.06
C ALA A 279 -0.65 6.57 4.01
N VAL A 280 -0.06 6.62 2.81
CA VAL A 280 0.95 7.59 2.41
C VAL A 280 0.22 8.65 1.58
N GLY A 281 0.04 9.83 2.17
CA GLY A 281 -0.78 10.90 1.58
C GLY A 281 -0.18 11.45 0.30
N SER A 282 1.13 11.68 0.27
CA SER A 282 1.88 11.95 -0.96
C SER A 282 3.35 11.59 -0.80
N TYR A 283 3.93 11.14 -1.88
CA TYR A 283 5.37 10.94 -2.01
C TYR A 283 5.86 11.50 -3.34
N SER A 284 7.13 11.90 -3.39
CA SER A 284 7.82 12.32 -4.61
C SER A 284 9.24 11.79 -4.61
N SER A 285 9.79 11.49 -5.77
CA SER A 285 11.20 11.11 -5.88
C SER A 285 12.10 12.31 -5.69
N TYR A 286 13.27 12.10 -5.11
CA TYR A 286 14.33 13.11 -5.13
C TYR A 286 14.89 13.23 -6.54
N SER A 287 15.05 14.45 -7.03
CA SER A 287 15.67 14.72 -8.34
C SER A 287 17.16 14.36 -8.39
N THR A 288 17.81 14.31 -7.24
CA THR A 288 19.23 13.96 -7.08
C THR A 288 19.45 12.51 -6.68
N PHE A 289 18.40 11.67 -6.69
CA PHE A 289 18.52 10.27 -6.32
C PHE A 289 19.32 9.50 -7.39
N MET A 290 20.37 8.84 -6.94
CA MET A 290 21.22 7.97 -7.75
C MET A 290 21.01 6.53 -7.26
N GLU A 291 20.35 5.71 -8.04
CA GLU A 291 20.12 4.31 -7.71
C GLU A 291 21.43 3.53 -7.75
N TYR A 292 21.68 2.73 -6.73
CA TYR A 292 22.82 1.81 -6.67
C TYR A 292 22.39 0.39 -7.06
N MET A 293 21.41 -0.17 -6.35
CA MET A 293 20.89 -1.54 -6.60
C MET A 293 19.57 -1.76 -5.87
N ASN A 294 18.58 -2.32 -6.57
CA ASN A 294 17.30 -2.76 -5.97
C ASN A 294 16.58 -1.69 -5.12
N GLY A 295 16.50 -0.46 -5.61
CA GLY A 295 15.86 0.65 -4.92
C GLY A 295 16.67 1.25 -3.76
N LEU A 296 17.90 0.78 -3.54
CA LEU A 296 18.88 1.44 -2.69
C LEU A 296 19.61 2.50 -3.49
N GLY A 297 19.87 3.64 -2.89
CA GLY A 297 20.56 4.70 -3.58
C GLY A 297 21.09 5.78 -2.66
N PHE A 298 21.60 6.80 -3.29
CA PHE A 298 22.20 7.95 -2.63
C PHE A 298 21.54 9.23 -3.13
N VAL A 299 21.48 10.22 -2.27
CA VAL A 299 21.17 11.61 -2.65
C VAL A 299 22.35 12.50 -2.28
N SER A 300 22.56 13.58 -3.03
CA SER A 300 23.58 14.55 -2.67
C SER A 300 23.12 15.36 -1.46
N ASP A 301 23.96 15.42 -0.44
CA ASP A 301 23.78 16.35 0.69
C ASP A 301 23.92 17.78 0.19
N ALA A 302 22.93 18.61 0.46
CA ALA A 302 22.90 19.98 -0.04
C ALA A 302 24.02 20.88 0.53
N THR A 303 24.60 20.51 1.68
CA THR A 303 25.62 21.30 2.39
C THR A 303 27.02 20.88 2.00
N THR A 304 27.25 19.55 1.94
CA THR A 304 28.60 18.99 1.72
C THR A 304 28.83 18.51 0.31
N GLY A 305 27.76 18.28 -0.47
CA GLY A 305 27.79 17.63 -1.78
C GLY A 305 28.13 16.13 -1.71
N ASN A 306 28.28 15.56 -0.52
CA ASN A 306 28.57 14.15 -0.35
C ASN A 306 27.34 13.29 -0.67
N PRO A 307 27.54 12.11 -1.29
CA PRO A 307 26.48 11.16 -1.48
C PRO A 307 26.13 10.49 -0.13
N ILE A 308 24.89 10.66 0.32
CA ILE A 308 24.36 10.02 1.53
C ILE A 308 23.30 8.99 1.21
N PRO A 309 23.28 7.85 1.92
CA PRO A 309 22.24 6.83 1.74
C PRO A 309 20.85 7.43 1.94
N SER A 310 19.94 7.15 1.03
CA SER A 310 18.56 7.63 1.12
C SER A 310 17.59 6.70 0.41
N SER A 311 16.33 6.76 0.85
CA SER A 311 15.21 6.28 0.05
C SER A 311 15.10 7.10 -1.25
N MET A 312 14.60 6.48 -2.30
CA MET A 312 14.23 7.19 -3.53
C MET A 312 13.15 8.26 -3.27
N TYR A 313 12.31 8.05 -2.24
CA TYR A 313 11.12 8.87 -2.02
C TYR A 313 11.25 9.79 -0.81
N ASN A 314 10.94 11.06 -1.06
CA ASN A 314 10.53 12.00 -0.03
C ASN A 314 9.03 11.80 0.23
N VAL A 315 8.68 11.44 1.44
CA VAL A 315 7.30 11.20 1.86
C VAL A 315 6.85 12.36 2.74
N SER A 316 5.82 13.07 2.30
CA SER A 316 5.32 14.26 3.01
C SER A 316 4.45 13.90 4.21
N THR A 317 3.62 12.87 4.10
CA THR A 317 2.63 12.53 5.12
C THR A 317 2.38 11.03 5.15
N VAL A 318 2.43 10.48 6.36
CA VAL A 318 2.03 9.10 6.66
C VAL A 318 1.00 9.11 7.77
N SER A 319 -0.07 8.34 7.62
CA SER A 319 -1.12 8.24 8.63
C SER A 319 -1.64 6.81 8.79
N ILE A 320 -2.11 6.51 9.99
CA ILE A 320 -2.96 5.37 10.27
C ILE A 320 -4.26 5.92 10.84
N ASN A 321 -5.35 5.66 10.14
CA ASN A 321 -6.69 6.03 10.59
C ASN A 321 -7.41 4.79 11.06
N GLU A 322 -7.70 4.73 12.35
CA GLU A 322 -8.39 3.63 13.00
C GLU A 322 -9.72 4.09 13.59
N SER A 323 -10.76 3.29 13.42
CA SER A 323 -12.07 3.57 13.98
C SER A 323 -12.88 2.31 14.24
N PHE A 324 -13.68 2.37 15.32
CA PHE A 324 -14.81 1.49 15.53
C PHE A 324 -16.10 2.26 15.18
N SER A 325 -17.00 1.64 14.44
CA SER A 325 -18.24 2.32 14.02
C SER A 325 -19.38 1.32 13.79
N PRO A 326 -20.02 0.89 14.88
CA PRO A 326 -19.73 1.13 16.31
C PRO A 326 -18.69 0.16 16.89
N LEU A 327 -18.14 0.46 18.09
CA LEU A 327 -17.42 -0.53 18.89
C LEU A 327 -18.41 -1.59 19.39
N LEU A 328 -19.59 -1.16 19.86
CA LEU A 328 -20.73 -2.02 20.17
C LEU A 328 -22.02 -1.26 19.86
N GLY A 329 -22.82 -1.80 18.96
CA GLY A 329 -24.15 -1.30 18.63
C GLY A 329 -25.22 -2.34 18.97
N ILE A 330 -26.34 -1.90 19.48
CA ILE A 330 -27.51 -2.74 19.75
C ILE A 330 -28.73 -2.04 19.16
N ASP A 331 -29.34 -2.67 18.14
CA ASP A 331 -30.60 -2.24 17.54
C ASP A 331 -31.72 -3.13 18.04
N LEU A 332 -32.71 -2.54 18.71
CA LEU A 332 -33.87 -3.20 19.29
C LEU A 332 -35.13 -2.79 18.55
N THR A 333 -35.98 -3.76 18.24
CA THR A 333 -37.36 -3.52 17.79
C THR A 333 -38.27 -4.30 18.74
N PHE A 334 -39.11 -3.59 19.44
CA PHE A 334 -40.11 -4.18 20.36
C PHE A 334 -41.33 -4.72 19.60
N GLU A 335 -42.12 -5.58 20.22
CA GLU A 335 -43.36 -6.13 19.62
C GLU A 335 -44.36 -5.04 19.22
N ASN A 336 -44.38 -3.92 19.93
CA ASN A 336 -45.21 -2.74 19.61
C ASN A 336 -44.65 -1.86 18.51
N ASN A 337 -43.60 -2.32 17.77
CA ASN A 337 -42.84 -1.59 16.74
C ASN A 337 -42.06 -0.36 17.23
N LEU A 338 -41.93 -0.14 18.52
CA LEU A 338 -40.98 0.83 19.04
C LEU A 338 -39.55 0.36 18.70
N THR A 339 -38.73 1.27 18.24
CA THR A 339 -37.30 0.99 17.95
C THR A 339 -36.41 1.75 18.92
N ALA A 340 -35.35 1.11 19.38
CA ALA A 340 -34.29 1.75 20.16
C ALA A 340 -32.92 1.37 19.54
N LYS A 341 -32.01 2.34 19.44
CA LYS A 341 -30.65 2.14 18.98
C LYS A 341 -29.69 2.67 20.03
N LEU A 342 -28.74 1.82 20.41
CA LEU A 342 -27.65 2.16 21.34
C LEU A 342 -26.33 1.90 20.61
N GLU A 343 -25.46 2.89 20.57
CA GLU A 343 -24.14 2.79 19.93
C GLU A 343 -23.07 3.39 20.84
N TYR A 344 -21.95 2.67 20.96
CA TYR A 344 -20.75 3.11 21.67
C TYR A 344 -19.52 2.94 20.78
#